data_103e55458025a197d7a0ebc07f8cb011
#
_entry.id   103e55458025a197d7a0ebc07f8cb011
#
_cell.length_a   1.000
_cell.length_b   1.000
_cell.length_c   1.000
_cell.angle_alpha   90.00
_cell.angle_beta   90.00
_cell.angle_gamma   90.00
#
_symmetry.space_group_name_H-M   'P 1'
#
loop_
_entity.id
_entity.type
_entity.pdbx_description
1 polymer ?
#
loop_
_entity_poly.entity_id
_entity_poly.type
_entity_poly.pdbx_seq_one_letter_code
_entity_poly.pdbx_strand_id
1 'polypeptide(L)'
;LAADILASTTYNNGLTLCGTGWANNNATDDKTFDDGFSALGDNAKAGSAKAQTNGKNSAGTVPDNGCYVKYTAPVNGELAINTKIGKNKTFYVIAEDGTKVAEVKNGTSGSTYNTVKAEVEAGKTYYAYLGGATAQIWKVYYSQLNKKTVVDWESVAKPVISKVEAGSDGFTVTVEGIVDEYNGAEDIV
;
A
#
# COMPACT_ATOMS: atom_id res chain seq x y z
N LEU A 1 -17.96 -7.55 -3.26
CA LEU A 1 -18.89 -6.83 -2.37
C LEU A 1 -20.09 -7.71 -2.06
N ALA A 2 -20.52 -7.73 -0.80
CA ALA A 2 -21.73 -8.45 -0.39
C ALA A 2 -23.02 -7.74 -0.88
N ALA A 3 -22.95 -6.43 -1.09
CA ALA A 3 -24.02 -5.59 -1.60
C ALA A 3 -23.45 -4.34 -2.28
N ASP A 4 -24.31 -3.63 -3.00
CA ASP A 4 -23.95 -2.35 -3.60
C ASP A 4 -23.66 -1.30 -2.51
N ILE A 5 -22.65 -0.46 -2.75
CA ILE A 5 -22.29 0.62 -1.86
C ILE A 5 -22.97 1.90 -2.32
N LEU A 6 -23.89 2.38 -1.51
CA LEU A 6 -24.70 3.57 -1.78
C LEU A 6 -24.10 4.85 -1.17
N ALA A 7 -23.13 4.70 -0.30
CA ALA A 7 -22.37 5.79 0.32
C ALA A 7 -20.94 5.34 0.61
N SER A 8 -20.04 6.27 0.88
CA SER A 8 -18.66 5.92 1.26
C SER A 8 -18.67 5.01 2.50
N THR A 9 -17.98 3.88 2.39
CA THR A 9 -17.97 2.82 3.40
C THR A 9 -16.55 2.52 3.83
N THR A 10 -16.29 2.61 5.14
CA THR A 10 -15.00 2.30 5.75
C THR A 10 -15.01 0.89 6.33
N TYR A 11 -13.94 0.15 6.07
CA TYR A 11 -13.69 -1.20 6.58
C TYR A 11 -12.69 -1.17 7.74
N ASN A 12 -12.70 -2.22 8.56
CA ASN A 12 -11.93 -2.28 9.82
C ASN A 12 -10.40 -2.17 9.67
N ASN A 13 -9.89 -2.33 8.47
CA ASN A 13 -8.45 -2.26 8.15
C ASN A 13 -7.99 -0.90 7.64
N GLY A 14 -8.77 0.17 7.83
CA GLY A 14 -8.43 1.51 7.35
C GLY A 14 -8.73 1.76 5.86
N LEU A 15 -9.33 0.78 5.17
CA LEU A 15 -9.76 0.91 3.79
C LEU A 15 -11.13 1.58 3.73
N THR A 16 -11.28 2.57 2.88
CA THR A 16 -12.57 3.18 2.55
C THR A 16 -12.81 3.11 1.05
N LEU A 17 -13.96 2.57 0.65
CA LEU A 17 -14.47 2.76 -0.70
C LEU A 17 -15.28 4.06 -0.70
N CYS A 18 -14.73 5.07 -1.35
CA CYS A 18 -15.31 6.40 -1.41
C CYS A 18 -16.22 6.57 -2.64
N GLY A 19 -17.22 7.41 -2.49
CA GLY A 19 -18.20 7.69 -3.53
C GLY A 19 -19.40 6.76 -3.50
N THR A 20 -20.39 7.07 -4.32
CA THR A 20 -21.63 6.31 -4.48
C THR A 20 -21.62 5.50 -5.78
N GLY A 21 -22.28 4.36 -5.79
CA GLY A 21 -22.41 3.55 -7.00
C GLY A 21 -21.31 2.50 -7.19
N TRP A 22 -20.61 2.10 -6.16
CA TRP A 22 -19.86 0.86 -6.15
C TRP A 22 -20.84 -0.30 -6.13
N ALA A 23 -20.78 -1.15 -7.16
CA ALA A 23 -21.64 -2.31 -7.31
C ALA A 23 -20.82 -3.60 -7.25
N ASN A 24 -21.44 -4.67 -6.78
CA ASN A 24 -20.92 -6.00 -7.02
C ASN A 24 -21.04 -6.33 -8.50
N ASN A 25 -19.97 -6.75 -9.12
CA ASN A 25 -19.96 -7.17 -10.50
C ASN A 25 -19.72 -8.68 -10.54
N ASN A 26 -20.79 -9.43 -10.77
CA ASN A 26 -20.76 -10.87 -10.88
C ASN A 26 -19.98 -11.25 -12.15
N ALA A 27 -18.67 -11.36 -12.02
CA ALA A 27 -17.83 -11.84 -13.10
C ALA A 27 -17.84 -13.36 -13.09
N THR A 28 -18.09 -13.96 -14.23
CA THR A 28 -18.15 -15.43 -14.39
C THR A 28 -16.80 -16.02 -14.77
N ASP A 29 -15.85 -15.18 -15.18
CA ASP A 29 -14.56 -15.62 -15.69
C ASP A 29 -13.45 -15.35 -14.69
N ASP A 30 -12.58 -16.34 -14.51
CA ASP A 30 -11.36 -16.18 -13.76
C ASP A 30 -10.43 -15.18 -14.42
N LYS A 31 -9.80 -14.36 -13.61
CA LYS A 31 -8.79 -13.41 -14.06
C LYS A 31 -7.49 -13.67 -13.36
N THR A 32 -6.41 -13.76 -14.13
CA THR A 32 -5.06 -13.84 -13.59
C THR A 32 -4.40 -12.47 -13.71
N PHE A 33 -3.83 -12.02 -12.62
CA PHE A 33 -3.11 -10.76 -12.51
C PHE A 33 -1.61 -10.99 -12.72
N ASP A 34 -0.88 -9.92 -12.96
CA ASP A 34 0.56 -9.96 -13.22
C ASP A 34 1.40 -10.42 -12.00
N ASP A 35 0.83 -10.41 -10.79
CA ASP A 35 1.44 -10.98 -9.58
C ASP A 35 1.16 -12.48 -9.39
N GLY A 36 0.46 -13.11 -10.34
CA GLY A 36 0.05 -14.51 -10.27
C GLY A 36 -1.21 -14.76 -9.45
N PHE A 37 -1.83 -13.71 -8.86
CA PHE A 37 -3.11 -13.86 -8.18
C PHE A 37 -4.18 -14.23 -9.20
N SER A 38 -4.90 -15.32 -8.95
CA SER A 38 -6.06 -15.72 -9.73
C SER A 38 -7.32 -15.46 -8.91
N ALA A 39 -8.20 -14.61 -9.43
CA ALA A 39 -9.46 -14.28 -8.79
C ALA A 39 -10.61 -14.97 -9.50
N LEU A 40 -11.34 -15.76 -8.74
CA LEU A 40 -12.64 -16.29 -9.13
C LEU A 40 -13.70 -15.22 -8.88
N GLY A 41 -14.44 -14.91 -9.93
CA GLY A 41 -15.74 -14.28 -9.76
C GLY A 41 -15.73 -12.79 -9.47
N ASP A 42 -16.46 -12.44 -8.45
CA ASP A 42 -16.94 -11.09 -8.19
C ASP A 42 -15.88 -10.04 -7.93
N ASN A 43 -16.11 -8.85 -8.43
CA ASN A 43 -15.28 -7.67 -8.16
C ASN A 43 -16.13 -6.47 -7.76
N ALA A 44 -15.52 -5.50 -7.10
CA ALA A 44 -16.11 -4.21 -6.87
C ALA A 44 -15.96 -3.37 -8.15
N LYS A 45 -17.05 -2.94 -8.72
CA LYS A 45 -17.10 -2.09 -9.89
C LYS A 45 -17.63 -0.72 -9.50
N ALA A 46 -16.90 0.33 -9.86
CA ALA A 46 -17.45 1.67 -9.79
C ALA A 46 -18.72 1.72 -10.63
N GLY A 47 -19.78 2.25 -10.06
CA GLY A 47 -21.11 2.14 -10.65
C GLY A 47 -21.30 2.87 -11.97
N SER A 48 -22.33 3.70 -12.03
CA SER A 48 -22.76 4.40 -13.26
C SER A 48 -21.74 5.40 -13.82
N ALA A 49 -22.06 5.98 -14.98
CA ALA A 49 -21.31 7.08 -15.58
C ALA A 49 -21.04 8.27 -14.64
N LYS A 50 -21.88 8.47 -13.64
CA LYS A 50 -21.63 9.46 -12.59
C LYS A 50 -20.38 9.14 -11.77
N ALA A 51 -20.21 7.89 -11.42
CA ALA A 51 -19.01 7.45 -10.70
C ALA A 51 -17.74 7.64 -11.54
N GLN A 52 -17.88 7.61 -12.86
CA GLN A 52 -16.77 7.86 -13.78
C GLN A 52 -16.34 9.33 -13.82
N THR A 53 -17.11 10.25 -13.25
CA THR A 53 -16.72 11.65 -13.14
C THR A 53 -15.44 11.84 -12.33
N ASN A 54 -15.07 10.87 -11.57
CA ASN A 54 -13.73 10.71 -11.04
C ASN A 54 -12.66 10.94 -12.06
N GLY A 55 -12.94 10.63 -13.29
CA GLY A 55 -12.04 10.88 -14.39
C GLY A 55 -11.63 12.33 -14.56
N LYS A 56 -12.31 13.26 -13.95
CA LYS A 56 -11.88 14.64 -13.84
C LYS A 56 -10.60 14.77 -12.99
N ASN A 57 -10.36 13.83 -12.11
CA ASN A 57 -9.16 13.72 -11.31
C ASN A 57 -8.08 12.88 -11.98
N SER A 58 -8.20 12.67 -13.28
CA SER A 58 -7.34 11.77 -14.06
C SER A 58 -5.89 12.21 -14.19
N ALA A 59 -5.58 13.43 -13.83
CA ALA A 59 -4.22 13.96 -13.92
C ALA A 59 -3.27 13.48 -12.81
N GLY A 60 -3.69 12.51 -11.97
CA GLY A 60 -2.89 12.03 -10.85
C GLY A 60 -2.88 13.03 -9.71
N THR A 61 -4.04 13.56 -9.36
CA THR A 61 -4.27 14.44 -8.22
C THR A 61 -5.07 13.73 -7.15
N VAL A 62 -5.07 14.26 -5.94
CA VAL A 62 -5.97 13.80 -4.87
C VAL A 62 -7.42 13.94 -5.35
N PRO A 63 -8.22 12.86 -5.35
CA PRO A 63 -9.60 12.93 -5.82
C PRO A 63 -10.49 13.67 -4.82
N ASP A 64 -11.37 14.51 -5.32
CA ASP A 64 -12.36 15.26 -4.55
C ASP A 64 -13.80 14.74 -4.73
N ASN A 65 -14.02 13.88 -5.72
CA ASN A 65 -15.32 13.30 -6.02
C ASN A 65 -15.21 11.96 -6.77
N GLY A 66 -16.35 11.31 -6.98
CA GLY A 66 -16.47 10.05 -7.70
C GLY A 66 -16.06 8.84 -6.85
N CYS A 67 -15.74 7.71 -7.53
CA CYS A 67 -15.40 6.46 -6.86
C CYS A 67 -13.88 6.25 -6.82
N TYR A 68 -13.36 6.13 -5.62
CA TYR A 68 -11.95 5.83 -5.39
C TYR A 68 -11.75 5.04 -4.09
N VAL A 69 -10.64 4.40 -3.97
CA VAL A 69 -10.20 3.76 -2.73
C VAL A 69 -9.40 4.76 -1.92
N LYS A 70 -9.71 4.89 -0.63
CA LYS A 70 -8.91 5.63 0.34
C LYS A 70 -8.35 4.65 1.35
N TYR A 71 -7.07 4.76 1.64
CA TYR A 71 -6.38 3.89 2.59
C TYR A 71 -5.45 4.69 3.49
N THR A 72 -5.59 4.53 4.80
CA THR A 72 -4.64 5.09 5.76
C THR A 72 -3.76 3.96 6.28
N ALA A 73 -2.47 4.04 6.02
CA ALA A 73 -1.54 2.98 6.35
C ALA A 73 -1.27 2.94 7.86
N PRO A 74 -1.48 1.81 8.55
CA PRO A 74 -1.23 1.70 9.98
C PRO A 74 0.27 1.65 10.31
N VAL A 75 1.07 1.09 9.42
CA VAL A 75 2.53 0.96 9.51
C VAL A 75 3.14 1.07 8.11
N ASN A 76 4.46 1.17 8.01
CA ASN A 76 5.14 1.14 6.71
C ASN A 76 4.92 -0.19 6.00
N GLY A 77 4.65 -0.14 4.70
CA GLY A 77 4.35 -1.35 3.95
C GLY A 77 4.16 -1.15 2.46
N GLU A 78 3.58 -2.14 1.81
CA GLU A 78 3.16 -2.11 0.41
C GLU A 78 1.65 -2.28 0.32
N LEU A 79 0.99 -1.31 -0.26
CA LEU A 79 -0.41 -1.41 -0.69
C LEU A 79 -0.45 -2.01 -2.09
N ALA A 80 -1.23 -3.05 -2.28
CA ALA A 80 -1.39 -3.71 -3.58
C ALA A 80 -2.87 -3.81 -3.97
N ILE A 81 -3.18 -3.52 -5.23
CA ILE A 81 -4.54 -3.45 -5.75
C ILE A 81 -4.63 -4.24 -7.05
N ASN A 82 -5.38 -5.34 -7.04
CA ASN A 82 -5.70 -6.08 -8.24
C ASN A 82 -6.85 -5.40 -8.98
N THR A 83 -6.57 -4.85 -10.15
CA THR A 83 -7.51 -4.03 -10.91
C THR A 83 -7.44 -4.29 -12.41
N LYS A 84 -8.54 -4.00 -13.10
CA LYS A 84 -8.59 -3.96 -14.56
C LYS A 84 -8.29 -2.55 -15.03
N ILE A 85 -7.30 -2.42 -15.91
CA ILE A 85 -6.97 -1.15 -16.54
C ILE A 85 -7.40 -1.20 -18.01
N GLY A 86 -8.37 -0.36 -18.36
CA GLY A 86 -8.88 -0.27 -19.72
C GLY A 86 -7.86 0.32 -20.70
N LYS A 87 -8.14 0.15 -22.00
CA LYS A 87 -7.35 0.73 -23.09
C LYS A 87 -7.11 2.23 -22.88
N ASN A 88 -5.87 2.68 -23.01
CA ASN A 88 -5.44 4.08 -22.85
C ASN A 88 -5.81 4.69 -21.48
N LYS A 89 -6.01 3.88 -20.47
CA LYS A 89 -6.31 4.33 -19.11
C LYS A 89 -5.11 4.16 -18.20
N THR A 90 -5.11 4.93 -17.12
CA THR A 90 -4.07 4.92 -16.11
C THR A 90 -4.69 4.73 -14.75
N PHE A 91 -4.15 3.81 -13.98
CA PHE A 91 -4.48 3.65 -12.58
C PHE A 91 -3.43 4.38 -11.74
N TYR A 92 -3.88 5.15 -10.78
CA TYR A 92 -3.05 5.97 -9.92
C TYR A 92 -3.17 5.56 -8.46
N VAL A 93 -2.07 5.65 -7.73
CA VAL A 93 -2.06 5.75 -6.26
C VAL A 93 -1.38 7.06 -5.89
N ILE A 94 -2.11 7.93 -5.19
CA ILE A 94 -1.72 9.29 -4.87
C ILE A 94 -1.66 9.42 -3.35
N ALA A 95 -0.57 9.97 -2.81
CA ALA A 95 -0.49 10.33 -1.40
C ALA A 95 -1.30 11.61 -1.11
N GLU A 96 -1.63 11.84 0.14
CA GLU A 96 -2.43 12.99 0.57
C GLU A 96 -1.81 14.36 0.25
N ASP A 97 -0.51 14.43 0.07
CA ASP A 97 0.21 15.62 -0.37
C ASP A 97 0.18 15.84 -1.89
N GLY A 98 -0.48 14.96 -2.64
CA GLY A 98 -0.57 15.00 -4.10
C GLY A 98 0.57 14.26 -4.82
N THR A 99 1.50 13.65 -4.09
CA THR A 99 2.57 12.86 -4.69
C THR A 99 2.03 11.58 -5.31
N LYS A 100 2.38 11.31 -6.57
CA LYS A 100 2.09 10.04 -7.22
C LYS A 100 3.06 8.97 -6.73
N VAL A 101 2.56 8.03 -5.94
CA VAL A 101 3.38 6.93 -5.40
C VAL A 101 3.36 5.69 -6.29
N ALA A 102 2.32 5.53 -7.09
CA ALA A 102 2.29 4.55 -8.18
C ALA A 102 1.43 5.03 -9.35
N GLU A 103 1.83 4.63 -10.55
CA GLU A 103 1.12 4.91 -11.79
C GLU A 103 1.32 3.72 -12.75
N VAL A 104 0.22 3.10 -13.18
CA VAL A 104 0.25 2.03 -14.18
C VAL A 104 -0.65 2.41 -15.35
N LYS A 105 -0.03 2.63 -16.50
CA LYS A 105 -0.71 2.99 -17.76
C LYS A 105 -0.85 1.78 -18.65
N ASN A 106 -2.08 1.52 -19.11
CA ASN A 106 -2.31 0.53 -20.15
C ASN A 106 -2.14 1.14 -21.55
N GLY A 107 -1.68 0.30 -22.46
CA GLY A 107 -1.47 0.64 -23.86
C GLY A 107 -2.75 0.78 -24.70
N THR A 108 -2.58 0.69 -26.03
CA THR A 108 -3.64 0.94 -27.00
C THR A 108 -4.50 -0.27 -27.33
N SER A 109 -4.15 -1.45 -26.83
CA SER A 109 -4.87 -2.70 -27.11
C SER A 109 -5.56 -3.25 -25.85
N GLY A 110 -6.87 -3.41 -25.91
CA GLY A 110 -7.64 -4.14 -24.90
C GLY A 110 -7.55 -3.59 -23.47
N SER A 111 -7.93 -4.43 -22.53
CA SER A 111 -7.77 -4.20 -21.09
C SER A 111 -6.72 -5.15 -20.54
N THR A 112 -6.01 -4.71 -19.51
CA THR A 112 -5.05 -5.54 -18.78
C THR A 112 -5.50 -5.72 -17.32
N TYR A 113 -5.08 -6.82 -16.71
CA TYR A 113 -5.34 -7.15 -15.30
C TYR A 113 -4.02 -7.04 -14.55
N ASN A 114 -3.91 -6.00 -13.75
CA ASN A 114 -2.66 -5.61 -13.12
C ASN A 114 -2.77 -5.59 -11.60
N THR A 115 -1.67 -5.87 -10.94
CA THR A 115 -1.49 -5.57 -9.52
C THR A 115 -0.71 -4.27 -9.41
N VAL A 116 -1.41 -3.21 -9.03
CA VAL A 116 -0.77 -1.92 -8.80
C VAL A 116 -0.23 -1.90 -7.38
N LYS A 117 1.07 -1.71 -7.25
CA LYS A 117 1.79 -1.72 -5.97
C LYS A 117 2.34 -0.35 -5.65
N ALA A 118 2.21 0.05 -4.39
CA ALA A 118 2.69 1.32 -3.87
C ALA A 118 3.30 1.15 -2.49
N GLU A 119 4.51 1.62 -2.29
CA GLU A 119 5.06 1.74 -0.93
C GLU A 119 4.30 2.81 -0.17
N VAL A 120 3.92 2.49 1.07
CA VAL A 120 3.12 3.36 1.93
C VAL A 120 3.79 3.53 3.29
N GLU A 121 3.67 4.72 3.85
CA GLU A 121 4.25 5.10 5.13
C GLU A 121 3.19 5.14 6.23
N ALA A 122 3.58 4.76 7.44
CA ALA A 122 2.72 4.79 8.62
C ALA A 122 2.05 6.15 8.83
N GLY A 123 0.75 6.14 9.09
CA GLY A 123 -0.06 7.33 9.37
C GLY A 123 -0.46 8.15 8.14
N LYS A 124 0.14 7.91 6.96
CA LYS A 124 -0.21 8.63 5.73
C LYS A 124 -1.43 8.03 5.04
N THR A 125 -2.17 8.90 4.36
CA THR A 125 -3.35 8.53 3.58
C THR A 125 -3.05 8.52 2.09
N TYR A 126 -3.58 7.49 1.42
CA TYR A 126 -3.40 7.24 0.00
C TYR A 126 -4.75 7.09 -0.70
N TYR A 127 -4.80 7.51 -1.95
CA TYR A 127 -5.99 7.48 -2.80
C TYR A 127 -5.69 6.70 -4.06
N ALA A 128 -6.52 5.69 -4.38
CA ALA A 128 -6.30 4.87 -5.56
C ALA A 128 -7.53 4.87 -6.47
N TYR A 129 -7.34 5.10 -7.76
CA TYR A 129 -8.43 5.15 -8.74
C TYR A 129 -7.97 4.97 -10.18
N LEU A 130 -8.91 4.58 -11.03
CA LEU A 130 -8.71 4.53 -12.47
C LEU A 130 -9.11 5.87 -13.09
N GLY A 131 -8.18 6.53 -13.73
CA GLY A 131 -8.41 7.82 -14.38
C GLY A 131 -9.32 7.70 -15.60
N GLY A 132 -10.42 8.47 -15.59
CA GLY A 132 -11.30 8.63 -16.73
C GLY A 132 -12.11 7.40 -17.14
N ALA A 133 -12.30 6.43 -16.23
CA ALA A 133 -13.09 5.23 -16.52
C ALA A 133 -13.66 4.58 -15.26
N THR A 134 -14.55 3.60 -15.48
CA THR A 134 -15.07 2.74 -14.43
C THR A 134 -13.98 1.81 -13.92
N ALA A 135 -13.64 1.90 -12.65
CA ALA A 135 -12.71 0.98 -12.00
C ALA A 135 -13.39 -0.38 -11.76
N GLN A 136 -12.62 -1.44 -11.90
CA GLN A 136 -12.98 -2.78 -11.46
C GLN A 136 -11.83 -3.27 -10.56
N ILE A 137 -12.14 -3.57 -9.31
CA ILE A 137 -11.15 -3.95 -8.29
C ILE A 137 -11.56 -5.30 -7.71
N TRP A 138 -10.64 -6.26 -7.72
CA TRP A 138 -10.86 -7.61 -7.15
C TRP A 138 -10.36 -7.70 -5.72
N LYS A 139 -9.17 -7.19 -5.48
CA LYS A 139 -8.54 -7.30 -4.16
C LYS A 139 -7.76 -6.04 -3.86
N VAL A 140 -7.85 -5.61 -2.62
CA VAL A 140 -6.93 -4.63 -2.03
C VAL A 140 -6.28 -5.30 -0.85
N TYR A 141 -4.98 -5.35 -0.81
CA TYR A 141 -4.25 -5.97 0.27
C TYR A 141 -3.01 -5.16 0.64
N TYR A 142 -2.54 -5.38 1.83
CA TYR A 142 -1.43 -4.70 2.43
C TYR A 142 -0.44 -5.71 2.98
N SER A 143 0.82 -5.48 2.71
CA SER A 143 1.92 -6.25 3.26
C SER A 143 2.83 -5.31 4.05
N GLN A 144 3.07 -5.63 5.31
CA GLN A 144 4.05 -4.91 6.10
C GLN A 144 5.43 -5.14 5.49
N LEU A 145 6.11 -4.06 5.13
CA LEU A 145 7.51 -4.14 4.78
C LEU A 145 8.30 -4.08 6.08
N ASN A 146 8.82 -5.21 6.48
CA ASN A 146 9.92 -5.20 7.42
C ASN A 146 11.10 -4.58 6.68
N LYS A 147 11.20 -3.24 6.71
CA LYS A 147 12.45 -2.59 6.33
C LYS A 147 13.47 -3.12 7.33
N LYS A 148 14.28 -4.09 6.90
CA LYS A 148 15.50 -4.40 7.60
C LYS A 148 16.25 -3.08 7.69
N THR A 149 16.30 -2.50 8.86
CA THR A 149 17.12 -1.30 9.08
C THR A 149 18.51 -1.73 8.69
N VAL A 150 19.00 -1.24 7.56
CA VAL A 150 20.39 -1.44 7.20
C VAL A 150 21.16 -0.59 8.20
N VAL A 151 21.65 -1.25 9.22
CA VAL A 151 22.51 -0.61 10.21
C VAL A 151 23.80 -0.28 9.47
N ASP A 152 24.06 1.00 9.32
CA ASP A 152 25.38 1.45 8.85
C ASP A 152 26.37 1.27 10.01
N TRP A 153 26.97 0.10 10.01
CA TRP A 153 27.97 -0.28 11.05
C TRP A 153 29.19 0.64 11.09
N GLU A 154 29.43 1.40 10.03
CA GLU A 154 30.51 2.39 9.99
C GLU A 154 30.13 3.66 10.78
N SER A 155 28.83 3.98 10.86
CA SER A 155 28.32 5.13 11.62
C SER A 155 28.03 4.82 13.08
N VAL A 156 28.00 3.55 13.46
CA VAL A 156 27.77 3.15 14.84
C VAL A 156 29.04 3.35 15.66
N ALA A 157 28.88 4.06 16.76
CA ALA A 157 29.99 4.23 17.73
C ALA A 157 30.49 2.85 18.19
N LYS A 158 31.77 2.55 17.95
CA LYS A 158 32.34 1.26 18.35
C LYS A 158 32.35 1.17 19.85
N PRO A 159 31.89 0.04 20.44
CA PRO A 159 31.97 -0.16 21.86
C PRO A 159 33.44 -0.04 22.34
N VAL A 160 33.67 0.69 23.39
CA VAL A 160 34.98 0.87 23.97
C VAL A 160 34.98 0.33 25.40
N ILE A 161 35.95 -0.51 25.71
CA ILE A 161 36.18 -0.91 27.08
C ILE A 161 36.76 0.30 27.82
N SER A 162 35.96 0.93 28.66
CA SER A 162 36.38 2.12 29.40
C SER A 162 37.04 1.79 30.74
N LYS A 163 36.75 0.62 31.29
CA LYS A 163 37.30 0.20 32.59
C LYS A 163 37.33 -1.32 32.70
N VAL A 164 38.41 -1.81 33.32
CA VAL A 164 38.52 -3.20 33.76
C VAL A 164 38.96 -3.19 35.24
N GLU A 165 38.18 -3.80 36.10
CA GLU A 165 38.46 -3.94 37.52
C GLU A 165 38.60 -5.41 37.89
N ALA A 166 39.69 -5.74 38.58
CA ALA A 166 39.88 -7.07 39.14
C ALA A 166 39.15 -7.19 40.48
N GLY A 167 38.32 -8.24 40.61
CA GLY A 167 37.69 -8.62 41.86
C GLY A 167 38.26 -9.95 42.37
N SER A 168 37.83 -10.38 43.57
CA SER A 168 38.26 -11.65 44.17
C SER A 168 37.89 -12.87 43.30
N ASP A 169 36.80 -12.77 42.51
CA ASP A 169 36.18 -13.89 41.79
C ASP A 169 36.18 -13.68 40.28
N GLY A 170 36.92 -12.67 39.76
CA GLY A 170 36.94 -12.39 38.33
C GLY A 170 37.23 -10.91 38.02
N PHE A 171 36.81 -10.48 36.82
CA PHE A 171 36.97 -9.12 36.34
C PHE A 171 35.58 -8.52 36.03
N THR A 172 35.43 -7.24 36.36
CA THR A 172 34.33 -6.41 35.89
C THR A 172 34.81 -5.59 34.70
N VAL A 173 34.12 -5.67 33.58
CA VAL A 173 34.42 -4.91 32.38
C VAL A 173 33.31 -3.89 32.14
N THR A 174 33.64 -2.63 32.07
CA THR A 174 32.71 -1.58 31.68
C THR A 174 32.93 -1.25 30.23
N VAL A 175 31.83 -1.37 29.43
CA VAL A 175 31.81 -1.07 28.01
C VAL A 175 30.93 0.15 27.80
N GLU A 176 31.44 1.14 27.09
CA GLU A 176 30.70 2.35 26.67
C GLU A 176 30.46 2.33 25.17
N GLY A 177 29.45 3.08 24.71
CA GLY A 177 29.10 3.18 23.30
C GLY A 177 28.14 2.10 22.80
N ILE A 178 27.50 1.35 23.71
CA ILE A 178 26.40 0.47 23.36
C ILE A 178 25.13 1.32 23.27
N VAL A 179 24.46 1.31 22.10
CA VAL A 179 23.20 2.04 21.88
C VAL A 179 22.04 1.11 22.22
N ASP A 180 21.06 1.61 22.96
CA ASP A 180 19.90 0.84 23.45
C ASP A 180 19.06 0.19 22.34
N GLU A 181 19.08 0.75 21.15
CA GLU A 181 18.39 0.22 19.96
C GLU A 181 18.91 -1.16 19.54
N TYR A 182 20.09 -1.58 19.98
CA TYR A 182 20.65 -2.91 19.69
C TYR A 182 20.44 -3.92 20.81
N ASN A 183 19.93 -3.48 21.94
CA ASN A 183 19.75 -4.33 23.13
C ASN A 183 18.55 -5.31 23.04
N GLY A 184 17.87 -5.41 21.92
CA GLY A 184 16.75 -6.30 21.70
C GLY A 184 16.75 -7.02 20.36
N ALA A 185 17.83 -6.94 19.60
CA ALA A 185 17.96 -7.64 18.34
C ALA A 185 18.27 -9.12 18.61
N GLU A 186 17.26 -9.97 18.56
CA GLU A 186 17.42 -11.44 18.70
C GLU A 186 18.19 -12.07 17.53
N ASP A 187 18.59 -11.31 16.51
CA ASP A 187 19.19 -11.78 15.27
C ASP A 187 20.55 -11.13 14.94
N ILE A 188 21.41 -10.95 15.93
CA ILE A 188 22.83 -10.70 15.62
C ILE A 188 23.52 -12.07 15.57
N VAL A 189 23.52 -12.68 14.40
CA VAL A 189 24.34 -13.84 14.06
C VAL A 189 25.44 -13.41 13.12
#